data_652ecf729fb1e9fdd1e70754b7497bc1
#
_entry.id   652ecf729fb1e9fdd1e70754b7497bc1
#
_cell.length_a   1.000
_cell.length_b   1.000
_cell.length_c   1.000
_cell.angle_alpha   90.00
_cell.angle_beta   90.00
_cell.angle_gamma   90.00
#
_symmetry.space_group_name_H-M   'P 1'
#
loop_
_entity.id
_entity.type
_entity.pdbx_description
1 polymer ?
#
loop_
_entity_poly.entity_id
_entity_poly.type
_entity_poly.pdbx_seq_one_letter_code
_entity_poly.pdbx_strand_id
1 'polypeptide(L)'
;MMKHKIHMVYLLLAMLVVPQINFAQVDFNKTPDDDLGNVSDEYQELFFEALKQKGIENYDKAVTALLKCLDMDDSDPILYFELGKNYNKLKNFGAAEDALRKAVKKEPDNEWYLDELYEAYAQQKNYDKAIKTVKQLVKFHPDYKEDLASIYVQTKRYKDALKVLDEIDEELGVSDVRDRLRNQIYNATGRKKEQIENLEERVENNPESEKNYLALIYRYSESNEKKKAFETAKKLLKINPESQLVHLALYKFYLDENEAKKAIESMKVVLNSRQIKPESKAKVLSDFVKFVAENQQYEQDLVEIASLVTDTATDGKTLVELAQYYLIKGEKDKALKYYMEAQSLETGNFGLLRNILLLHVDLEQYAEAERKSDEALEKYPSQPVLYLINGVALNRLGRASDAVDSLDAGLDYIIDNTKMEGDFYKQLSKAYTTLNNLEKAKTFSDKAKALELSN
;
A
#
# COMPACT_ATOMS: atom_id res chain seq x y z
N MET A 1 76.11 4.08 22.88
CA MET A 1 74.75 4.52 22.49
C MET A 1 73.61 4.04 23.40
N MET A 2 73.84 3.21 24.40
CA MET A 2 72.77 2.67 25.28
C MET A 2 72.55 3.47 26.56
N LYS A 3 73.54 4.22 27.05
CA LYS A 3 73.41 5.01 28.30
C LYS A 3 72.57 6.30 28.16
N HIS A 4 72.50 6.93 26.98
CA HIS A 4 71.70 8.11 26.73
C HIS A 4 70.19 7.84 26.59
N LYS A 5 69.80 6.61 26.15
CA LYS A 5 68.37 6.26 26.07
C LYS A 5 67.76 5.96 27.42
N ILE A 6 68.53 5.49 28.41
CA ILE A 6 68.06 5.20 29.76
C ILE A 6 67.79 6.51 30.53
N HIS A 7 68.61 7.54 30.37
CA HIS A 7 68.36 8.84 31.03
C HIS A 7 67.18 9.58 30.44
N MET A 8 66.91 9.44 29.15
CA MET A 8 65.73 10.01 28.50
C MET A 8 64.41 9.35 28.96
N VAL A 9 64.42 8.04 29.24
CA VAL A 9 63.27 7.31 29.78
C VAL A 9 62.98 7.71 31.24
N TYR A 10 64.03 7.91 32.06
CA TYR A 10 63.84 8.41 33.45
C TYR A 10 63.40 9.87 33.50
N LEU A 11 63.77 10.70 32.54
CA LEU A 11 63.30 12.09 32.45
C LEU A 11 61.82 12.15 31.98
N LEU A 12 61.41 11.24 31.11
CA LEU A 12 59.99 11.09 30.69
C LEU A 12 59.12 10.48 31.81
N LEU A 13 59.66 9.54 32.60
CA LEU A 13 58.95 9.02 33.77
C LEU A 13 58.87 10.02 34.93
N ALA A 14 59.88 10.90 35.12
CA ALA A 14 59.83 11.95 36.11
C ALA A 14 58.83 13.05 35.77
N MET A 15 58.53 13.31 34.47
CA MET A 15 57.48 14.24 34.06
C MET A 15 56.06 13.67 34.28
N LEU A 16 55.91 12.34 34.41
CA LEU A 16 54.61 11.70 34.69
C LEU A 16 54.24 11.64 36.17
N VAL A 17 55.14 12.02 37.06
CA VAL A 17 54.91 11.99 38.53
C VAL A 17 54.86 13.38 39.15
N VAL A 18 54.81 14.45 38.34
CA VAL A 18 54.47 15.76 38.89
C VAL A 18 52.97 15.79 39.14
N PRO A 19 52.50 15.81 40.39
CA PRO A 19 51.08 16.02 40.65
C PRO A 19 50.68 17.35 40.04
N GLN A 20 49.85 17.35 39.05
CA GLN A 20 49.15 18.55 38.60
C GLN A 20 48.29 19.01 39.77
N ILE A 21 48.81 19.91 40.58
CA ILE A 21 48.01 20.62 41.55
C ILE A 21 47.10 21.55 40.73
N ASN A 22 45.99 21.00 40.31
CA ASN A 22 44.88 21.78 39.79
C ASN A 22 44.32 22.57 41.01
N PHE A 23 44.72 23.83 41.14
CA PHE A 23 44.03 24.79 41.98
C PHE A 23 42.68 25.14 41.31
N ALA A 24 41.80 24.18 41.25
CA ALA A 24 40.37 24.38 41.01
C ALA A 24 39.66 24.37 42.38
N GLN A 25 40.21 25.11 43.35
CA GLN A 25 39.40 25.53 44.47
C GLN A 25 38.64 26.77 44.02
N VAL A 26 37.40 26.56 43.63
CA VAL A 26 36.43 27.66 43.59
C VAL A 26 36.36 28.19 45.00
N ASP A 27 36.84 29.40 45.20
CA ASP A 27 36.71 30.12 46.48
C ASP A 27 35.23 30.47 46.65
N PHE A 28 34.53 29.66 47.41
CA PHE A 28 33.10 29.85 47.69
C PHE A 28 32.84 31.13 48.54
N ASN A 29 33.88 31.82 48.99
CA ASN A 29 33.75 33.08 49.66
C ASN A 29 34.03 34.30 48.75
N LYS A 30 34.44 34.07 47.50
CA LYS A 30 34.44 35.11 46.48
C LYS A 30 33.02 35.14 45.90
N THR A 31 32.30 36.20 46.28
CA THR A 31 31.16 36.60 45.43
C THR A 31 31.69 36.72 44.01
N PRO A 32 31.07 36.06 43.02
CA PRO A 32 31.46 36.24 41.63
C PRO A 32 31.45 37.74 41.35
N ASP A 33 32.57 38.26 40.86
CA ASP A 33 32.65 39.62 40.31
C ASP A 33 32.03 39.62 38.90
N ASP A 34 30.89 38.97 38.78
CA ASP A 34 30.03 39.13 37.62
C ASP A 34 29.18 40.37 37.96
N ASP A 35 29.49 41.42 37.25
CA ASP A 35 28.73 42.67 37.25
C ASP A 35 27.30 42.46 36.67
N LEU A 36 26.60 41.43 37.18
CA LEU A 36 25.19 41.14 36.91
C LEU A 36 24.25 42.10 37.66
N GLY A 37 24.84 43.05 38.40
CA GLY A 37 24.10 43.92 39.32
C GLY A 37 23.26 45.04 38.70
N ASN A 38 23.24 45.20 37.36
CA ASN A 38 22.52 46.31 36.72
C ASN A 38 21.77 45.96 35.44
N VAL A 39 21.75 44.70 35.03
CA VAL A 39 20.90 44.24 33.93
C VAL A 39 19.65 43.63 34.56
N SER A 40 18.46 44.07 34.19
CA SER A 40 17.24 43.44 34.70
C SER A 40 17.23 42.02 34.16
N ASP A 41 17.39 41.02 35.02
CA ASP A 41 17.32 39.59 34.68
C ASP A 41 15.96 39.21 34.11
N GLU A 42 14.99 40.12 34.23
CA GLU A 42 13.61 39.91 33.79
C GLU A 42 13.49 39.51 32.32
N TYR A 43 14.26 40.09 31.40
CA TYR A 43 14.28 39.69 29.98
C TYR A 43 14.77 38.26 29.80
N GLN A 44 15.87 37.90 30.45
CA GLN A 44 16.44 36.56 30.37
C GLN A 44 15.51 35.52 31.02
N GLU A 45 14.94 35.82 32.16
CA GLU A 45 13.97 34.97 32.86
C GLU A 45 12.73 34.70 31.98
N LEU A 46 12.18 35.73 31.34
CA LEU A 46 11.04 35.62 30.44
C LEU A 46 11.38 34.77 29.18
N PHE A 47 12.57 34.98 28.62
CA PHE A 47 13.02 34.21 27.46
C PHE A 47 13.20 32.72 27.82
N PHE A 48 13.89 32.42 28.93
CA PHE A 48 14.04 31.04 29.41
C PHE A 48 12.69 30.40 29.77
N GLU A 49 11.78 31.17 30.39
CA GLU A 49 10.42 30.68 30.65
C GLU A 49 9.68 30.34 29.33
N ALA A 50 9.82 31.16 28.31
CA ALA A 50 9.25 30.87 26.99
C ALA A 50 9.80 29.58 26.42
N LEU A 51 11.11 29.36 26.45
CA LEU A 51 11.75 28.12 25.96
C LEU A 51 11.31 26.90 26.77
N LYS A 52 11.20 27.03 28.08
CA LYS A 52 10.69 25.98 28.97
C LYS A 52 9.25 25.65 28.66
N GLN A 53 8.37 26.63 28.51
CA GLN A 53 6.97 26.45 28.17
C GLN A 53 6.80 25.77 26.77
N LYS A 54 7.63 26.18 25.80
CA LYS A 54 7.71 25.50 24.49
C LYS A 54 8.14 24.04 24.65
N GLY A 55 9.15 23.77 25.50
CA GLY A 55 9.67 22.43 25.73
C GLY A 55 8.66 21.44 26.33
N ILE A 56 7.67 21.95 27.07
CA ILE A 56 6.54 21.19 27.63
C ILE A 56 5.25 21.38 26.80
N GLU A 57 5.39 21.81 25.55
CA GLU A 57 4.30 22.00 24.57
C GLU A 57 3.21 23.00 24.99
N ASN A 58 3.52 23.89 25.95
CA ASN A 58 2.60 24.93 26.40
C ASN A 58 2.79 26.22 25.58
N TYR A 59 2.48 26.11 24.28
CA TYR A 59 2.80 27.15 23.29
C TYR A 59 2.13 28.51 23.56
N ASP A 60 0.93 28.54 24.13
CA ASP A 60 0.23 29.80 24.49
C ASP A 60 1.02 30.61 25.55
N LYS A 61 1.52 29.91 26.57
CA LYS A 61 2.34 30.55 27.59
C LYS A 61 3.70 30.97 27.05
N ALA A 62 4.30 30.17 26.17
CA ALA A 62 5.52 30.53 25.48
C ALA A 62 5.35 31.83 24.67
N VAL A 63 4.25 31.93 23.90
CA VAL A 63 3.89 33.17 23.17
C VAL A 63 3.75 34.35 24.12
N THR A 64 3.05 34.19 25.26
CA THR A 64 2.85 35.26 26.23
C THR A 64 4.16 35.77 26.79
N ALA A 65 5.10 34.88 27.10
CA ALA A 65 6.44 35.26 27.63
C ALA A 65 7.28 35.96 26.54
N LEU A 66 7.26 35.44 25.28
CA LEU A 66 7.97 36.06 24.16
C LEU A 66 7.44 37.47 23.82
N LEU A 67 6.15 37.71 23.92
CA LEU A 67 5.57 39.04 23.70
C LEU A 67 6.05 40.03 24.74
N LYS A 68 6.18 39.62 26.01
CA LYS A 68 6.75 40.46 27.05
C LYS A 68 8.24 40.77 26.78
N CYS A 69 9.02 39.81 26.30
CA CYS A 69 10.40 40.07 25.87
C CYS A 69 10.45 41.12 24.75
N LEU A 70 9.54 41.02 23.77
CA LEU A 70 9.45 41.97 22.64
C LEU A 70 9.03 43.40 23.10
N ASP A 71 8.22 43.50 24.15
CA ASP A 71 7.86 44.78 24.75
C ASP A 71 9.05 45.47 25.42
N MET A 72 10.05 44.69 25.87
CA MET A 72 11.29 45.19 26.50
C MET A 72 12.38 45.52 25.47
N ASP A 73 12.60 44.60 24.54
CA ASP A 73 13.55 44.77 23.43
C ASP A 73 13.08 43.96 22.19
N ASP A 74 12.83 44.66 21.10
CA ASP A 74 12.39 44.08 19.83
C ASP A 74 13.53 43.93 18.79
N SER A 75 14.78 44.18 19.23
CA SER A 75 15.94 44.20 18.34
C SER A 75 16.38 42.81 17.90
N ASP A 76 16.20 41.78 18.73
CA ASP A 76 16.68 40.42 18.49
C ASP A 76 15.74 39.65 17.59
N PRO A 77 16.18 39.18 16.40
CA PRO A 77 15.39 38.39 15.48
C PRO A 77 14.98 37.04 16.05
N ILE A 78 15.70 36.47 17.02
CA ILE A 78 15.38 35.17 17.63
C ILE A 78 14.03 35.20 18.35
N LEU A 79 13.63 36.32 18.95
CA LEU A 79 12.31 36.45 19.57
C LEU A 79 11.17 36.27 18.58
N TYR A 80 11.31 36.92 17.43
CA TYR A 80 10.32 36.80 16.36
C TYR A 80 10.29 35.40 15.76
N PHE A 81 11.45 34.77 15.64
CA PHE A 81 11.55 33.38 15.16
C PHE A 81 10.88 32.41 16.14
N GLU A 82 11.23 32.48 17.44
CA GLU A 82 10.61 31.63 18.44
C GLU A 82 9.09 31.89 18.56
N LEU A 83 8.68 33.14 18.47
CA LEU A 83 7.25 33.49 18.42
C LEU A 83 6.53 32.84 17.23
N GLY A 84 7.13 32.93 16.05
CA GLY A 84 6.59 32.29 14.83
C GLY A 84 6.49 30.79 14.95
N LYS A 85 7.50 30.11 15.52
CA LYS A 85 7.47 28.65 15.78
C LYS A 85 6.31 28.27 16.70
N ASN A 86 6.11 29.01 17.78
CA ASN A 86 5.02 28.73 18.71
C ASN A 86 3.65 28.97 18.04
N TYR A 87 3.50 30.01 17.22
CA TYR A 87 2.28 30.24 16.45
C TYR A 87 2.02 29.14 15.40
N ASN A 88 3.08 28.62 14.74
CA ASN A 88 2.93 27.46 13.84
C ASN A 88 2.38 26.24 14.59
N LYS A 89 2.90 25.94 15.80
CA LYS A 89 2.40 24.86 16.65
C LYS A 89 0.95 25.07 17.09
N LEU A 90 0.56 26.30 17.36
CA LEU A 90 -0.82 26.70 17.66
C LEU A 90 -1.72 26.74 16.43
N LYS A 91 -1.19 26.46 15.22
CA LYS A 91 -1.88 26.58 13.95
C LYS A 91 -2.42 27.99 13.64
N ASN A 92 -1.85 29.00 14.30
CA ASN A 92 -2.11 30.41 14.00
C ASN A 92 -1.10 30.91 12.94
N PHE A 93 -1.28 30.40 11.72
CA PHE A 93 -0.32 30.61 10.64
C PHE A 93 -0.21 32.08 10.18
N GLY A 94 -1.28 32.89 10.38
CA GLY A 94 -1.23 34.32 10.10
C GLY A 94 -0.28 35.06 11.02
N ALA A 95 -0.41 34.84 12.34
CA ALA A 95 0.48 35.43 13.33
C ALA A 95 1.93 34.87 13.20
N ALA A 96 2.07 33.60 12.84
CA ALA A 96 3.37 33.00 12.53
C ALA A 96 4.04 33.71 11.35
N GLU A 97 3.32 33.93 10.24
CA GLU A 97 3.83 34.69 9.08
C GLU A 97 4.31 36.08 9.51
N ASP A 98 3.49 36.83 10.26
CA ASP A 98 3.85 38.20 10.68
C ASP A 98 5.11 38.25 11.52
N ALA A 99 5.25 37.33 12.47
CA ALA A 99 6.44 37.20 13.30
C ALA A 99 7.67 36.77 12.45
N LEU A 100 7.57 35.69 11.70
CA LEU A 100 8.68 35.15 10.93
C LEU A 100 9.17 36.09 9.84
N ARG A 101 8.29 36.86 9.22
CA ARG A 101 8.69 37.93 8.28
C ARG A 101 9.54 38.99 8.94
N LYS A 102 9.29 39.33 10.22
CA LYS A 102 10.13 40.27 10.95
C LYS A 102 11.52 39.66 11.26
N ALA A 103 11.59 38.39 11.62
CA ALA A 103 12.84 37.66 11.78
C ALA A 103 13.66 37.66 10.49
N VAL A 104 13.06 37.20 9.38
CA VAL A 104 13.69 37.17 8.04
C VAL A 104 14.07 38.56 7.55
N LYS A 105 13.30 39.62 7.87
CA LYS A 105 13.68 41.01 7.52
C LYS A 105 14.98 41.46 8.21
N LYS A 106 15.19 40.99 9.44
CA LYS A 106 16.42 41.32 10.20
C LYS A 106 17.62 40.49 9.75
N GLU A 107 17.38 39.20 9.43
CA GLU A 107 18.39 38.25 8.93
C GLU A 107 17.87 37.51 7.69
N PRO A 108 18.00 38.08 6.47
CA PRO A 108 17.38 37.54 5.26
C PRO A 108 17.93 36.19 4.80
N ASP A 109 19.17 35.86 5.15
CA ASP A 109 19.84 34.63 4.74
C ASP A 109 19.91 33.59 5.86
N ASN A 110 19.12 33.77 6.94
CA ASN A 110 19.02 32.77 8.00
C ASN A 110 18.08 31.66 7.56
N GLU A 111 18.65 30.46 7.28
CA GLU A 111 17.92 29.31 6.76
C GLU A 111 16.82 28.82 7.71
N TRP A 112 17.04 28.88 9.02
CA TRP A 112 16.07 28.45 10.02
C TRP A 112 14.82 29.34 10.03
N TYR A 113 15.00 30.66 9.83
CA TYR A 113 13.87 31.58 9.73
C TYR A 113 13.10 31.42 8.46
N LEU A 114 13.80 31.14 7.35
CA LEU A 114 13.18 30.86 6.05
C LEU A 114 12.41 29.54 6.08
N ASP A 115 12.93 28.51 6.73
CA ASP A 115 12.26 27.20 6.82
C ASP A 115 10.94 27.30 7.57
N GLU A 116 10.93 27.91 8.75
CA GLU A 116 9.70 28.11 9.52
C GLU A 116 8.70 29.02 8.78
N LEU A 117 9.18 30.02 8.05
CA LEU A 117 8.32 30.89 7.22
C LEU A 117 7.73 30.12 6.03
N TYR A 118 8.52 29.23 5.42
CA TYR A 118 8.04 28.33 4.38
C TYR A 118 6.93 27.44 4.90
N GLU A 119 7.10 26.83 6.08
CA GLU A 119 6.08 26.00 6.72
C GLU A 119 4.78 26.79 6.93
N ALA A 120 4.85 28.02 7.47
CA ALA A 120 3.68 28.87 7.66
C ALA A 120 2.94 29.13 6.33
N TYR A 121 3.66 29.39 5.23
CA TYR A 121 3.07 29.59 3.91
C TYR A 121 2.47 28.32 3.33
N ALA A 122 3.13 27.19 3.51
CA ALA A 122 2.66 25.88 3.04
C ALA A 122 1.33 25.49 3.72
N GLN A 123 1.24 25.68 5.04
CA GLN A 123 0.02 25.42 5.80
C GLN A 123 -1.14 26.34 5.44
N GLN A 124 -0.86 27.59 5.12
CA GLN A 124 -1.84 28.54 4.59
C GLN A 124 -2.22 28.28 3.12
N LYS A 125 -1.53 27.36 2.45
CA LYS A 125 -1.64 27.12 0.98
C LYS A 125 -1.32 28.39 0.16
N ASN A 126 -0.48 29.28 0.73
CA ASN A 126 -0.01 30.46 0.03
C ASN A 126 1.19 30.10 -0.85
N TYR A 127 0.90 29.38 -1.93
CA TYR A 127 1.92 28.78 -2.77
C TYR A 127 2.87 29.77 -3.43
N ASP A 128 2.41 30.99 -3.77
CA ASP A 128 3.29 32.01 -4.38
C ASP A 128 4.38 32.46 -3.40
N LYS A 129 4.03 32.68 -2.14
CA LYS A 129 5.00 33.03 -1.10
C LYS A 129 5.88 31.82 -0.75
N ALA A 130 5.30 30.64 -0.63
CA ALA A 130 6.03 29.38 -0.38
C ALA A 130 7.10 29.16 -1.48
N ILE A 131 6.75 29.31 -2.78
CA ILE A 131 7.70 29.18 -3.90
C ILE A 131 8.87 30.19 -3.79
N LYS A 132 8.60 31.43 -3.39
CA LYS A 132 9.66 32.43 -3.22
C LYS A 132 10.62 32.04 -2.08
N THR A 133 10.08 31.58 -0.98
CA THR A 133 10.87 31.21 0.20
C THR A 133 11.65 29.92 -0.05
N VAL A 134 11.02 28.89 -0.63
CA VAL A 134 11.72 27.63 -0.90
C VAL A 134 12.84 27.80 -1.93
N LYS A 135 12.70 28.72 -2.90
CA LYS A 135 13.80 29.07 -3.82
C LYS A 135 15.01 29.73 -3.14
N GLN A 136 14.81 30.38 -1.99
CA GLN A 136 15.93 30.86 -1.17
C GLN A 136 16.54 29.69 -0.40
N LEU A 137 15.73 28.82 0.17
CA LEU A 137 16.18 27.63 0.92
C LEU A 137 16.99 26.65 0.05
N VAL A 138 16.64 26.48 -1.23
CA VAL A 138 17.42 25.66 -2.18
C VAL A 138 18.88 26.09 -2.30
N LYS A 139 19.21 27.36 -2.02
CA LYS A 139 20.60 27.84 -2.06
C LYS A 139 21.44 27.29 -0.91
N PHE A 140 20.81 26.99 0.22
CA PHE A 140 21.44 26.43 1.42
C PHE A 140 21.38 24.89 1.40
N HIS A 141 20.21 24.35 1.06
CA HIS A 141 19.93 22.93 1.04
C HIS A 141 19.24 22.52 -0.28
N PRO A 142 19.96 21.87 -1.21
CA PRO A 142 19.41 21.42 -2.48
C PRO A 142 18.19 20.50 -2.35
N ASP A 143 18.02 19.81 -1.21
CA ASP A 143 16.89 18.89 -0.96
C ASP A 143 15.53 19.60 -1.04
N TYR A 144 15.46 20.91 -0.74
CA TYR A 144 14.24 21.72 -0.95
C TYR A 144 13.79 21.83 -2.41
N LYS A 145 14.59 21.35 -3.37
CA LYS A 145 14.13 21.21 -4.76
C LYS A 145 12.96 20.24 -4.87
N GLU A 146 12.90 19.19 -4.04
CA GLU A 146 11.75 18.26 -4.04
C GLU A 146 10.47 18.94 -3.57
N ASP A 147 10.55 19.78 -2.54
CA ASP A 147 9.42 20.60 -2.08
C ASP A 147 8.96 21.58 -3.18
N LEU A 148 9.92 22.24 -3.83
CA LEU A 148 9.64 23.14 -4.96
C LEU A 148 8.90 22.42 -6.10
N ALA A 149 9.37 21.23 -6.47
CA ALA A 149 8.70 20.42 -7.49
C ALA A 149 7.28 20.04 -7.07
N SER A 150 7.10 19.63 -5.80
CA SER A 150 5.81 19.28 -5.23
C SER A 150 4.82 20.46 -5.27
N ILE A 151 5.24 21.66 -4.87
CA ILE A 151 4.40 22.86 -4.92
C ILE A 151 4.05 23.21 -6.38
N TYR A 152 4.98 23.06 -7.31
CA TYR A 152 4.68 23.28 -8.73
C TYR A 152 3.64 22.29 -9.26
N VAL A 153 3.66 21.03 -8.81
CA VAL A 153 2.61 20.05 -9.15
C VAL A 153 1.26 20.47 -8.57
N GLN A 154 1.22 20.86 -7.29
CA GLN A 154 -0.02 21.30 -6.61
C GLN A 154 -0.63 22.55 -7.28
N THR A 155 0.21 23.46 -7.74
CA THR A 155 -0.20 24.70 -8.46
C THR A 155 -0.40 24.50 -9.97
N LYS A 156 -0.31 23.25 -10.44
CA LYS A 156 -0.43 22.88 -11.89
C LYS A 156 0.63 23.54 -12.78
N ARG A 157 1.74 23.98 -12.20
CA ARG A 157 2.89 24.53 -12.93
C ARG A 157 3.78 23.40 -13.41
N TYR A 158 3.21 22.52 -14.23
CA TYR A 158 3.81 21.24 -14.60
C TYR A 158 5.14 21.35 -15.35
N LYS A 159 5.32 22.40 -16.18
CA LYS A 159 6.60 22.63 -16.87
C LYS A 159 7.73 22.95 -15.89
N ASP A 160 7.43 23.82 -14.90
CA ASP A 160 8.41 24.18 -13.88
C ASP A 160 8.73 22.97 -12.99
N ALA A 161 7.71 22.16 -12.65
CA ALA A 161 7.90 20.94 -11.89
C ALA A 161 8.81 19.93 -12.60
N LEU A 162 8.55 19.63 -13.90
CA LEU A 162 9.38 18.72 -14.67
C LEU A 162 10.82 19.20 -14.76
N LYS A 163 11.05 20.50 -15.01
CA LYS A 163 12.39 21.07 -15.06
C LYS A 163 13.17 20.85 -13.75
N VAL A 164 12.54 21.11 -12.60
CA VAL A 164 13.19 20.90 -11.30
C VAL A 164 13.45 19.42 -11.05
N LEU A 165 12.52 18.54 -11.43
CA LEU A 165 12.70 17.08 -11.32
C LEU A 165 13.85 16.59 -12.21
N ASP A 166 14.03 17.15 -13.41
CA ASP A 166 15.15 16.83 -14.30
C ASP A 166 16.48 17.22 -13.66
N GLU A 167 16.56 18.47 -13.15
CA GLU A 167 17.76 18.96 -12.44
C GLU A 167 18.15 18.07 -11.24
N ILE A 168 17.18 17.61 -10.45
CA ILE A 168 17.45 16.72 -9.32
C ILE A 168 17.92 15.34 -9.79
N ASP A 169 17.27 14.79 -10.82
CA ASP A 169 17.61 13.46 -11.33
C ASP A 169 18.99 13.43 -12.00
N GLU A 170 19.43 14.54 -12.62
CA GLU A 170 20.79 14.70 -13.12
C GLU A 170 21.83 14.72 -11.99
N GLU A 171 21.53 15.40 -10.88
CA GLU A 171 22.44 15.55 -9.74
C GLU A 171 22.50 14.31 -8.85
N LEU A 172 21.35 13.71 -8.51
CA LEU A 172 21.20 12.69 -7.47
C LEU A 172 20.75 11.32 -8.01
N GLY A 173 20.52 11.22 -9.32
CA GLY A 173 19.91 10.03 -9.93
C GLY A 173 18.40 9.95 -9.64
N VAL A 174 17.76 8.93 -10.20
CA VAL A 174 16.30 8.75 -10.17
C VAL A 174 15.81 8.22 -8.83
N SER A 175 14.68 8.73 -8.32
CA SER A 175 14.01 8.23 -7.11
C SER A 175 12.54 7.88 -7.34
N ASP A 176 11.99 6.98 -6.49
CA ASP A 176 10.58 6.58 -6.55
C ASP A 176 9.61 7.72 -6.23
N VAL A 177 10.03 8.66 -5.40
CA VAL A 177 9.22 9.83 -5.03
C VAL A 177 9.07 10.75 -6.24
N ARG A 178 10.18 11.07 -6.88
CA ARG A 178 10.20 11.92 -8.08
C ARG A 178 9.50 11.28 -9.26
N ASP A 179 9.63 9.95 -9.43
CA ASP A 179 8.88 9.21 -10.44
C ASP A 179 7.37 9.28 -10.23
N ARG A 180 6.90 9.22 -9.00
CA ARG A 180 5.47 9.41 -8.72
C ARG A 180 4.99 10.81 -9.11
N LEU A 181 5.76 11.85 -8.81
CA LEU A 181 5.43 13.22 -9.21
C LEU A 181 5.39 13.37 -10.74
N ARG A 182 6.39 12.83 -11.47
CA ARG A 182 6.39 12.82 -12.94
C ARG A 182 5.16 12.10 -13.49
N ASN A 183 4.86 10.92 -12.99
CA ASN A 183 3.69 10.15 -13.42
C ASN A 183 2.38 10.91 -13.17
N GLN A 184 2.27 11.61 -12.04
CA GLN A 184 1.12 12.47 -11.76
C GLN A 184 0.99 13.60 -12.79
N ILE A 185 2.10 14.24 -13.16
CA ILE A 185 2.12 15.30 -14.18
C ILE A 185 1.70 14.75 -15.53
N TYR A 186 2.32 13.66 -16.00
CA TYR A 186 2.02 13.07 -17.30
C TYR A 186 0.57 12.60 -17.40
N ASN A 187 0.04 11.99 -16.34
CA ASN A 187 -1.36 11.57 -16.26
C ASN A 187 -2.32 12.78 -16.30
N ALA A 188 -2.01 13.84 -15.55
CA ALA A 188 -2.84 15.04 -15.49
C ALA A 188 -2.83 15.84 -16.82
N THR A 189 -1.76 15.72 -17.60
CA THR A 189 -1.56 16.50 -18.84
C THR A 189 -1.79 15.68 -20.12
N GLY A 190 -1.95 14.36 -20.01
CA GLY A 190 -2.08 13.47 -21.16
C GLY A 190 -0.81 13.31 -21.99
N ARG A 191 0.37 13.72 -21.49
CA ARG A 191 1.65 13.74 -22.22
C ARG A 191 2.32 12.36 -22.24
N LYS A 192 1.60 11.34 -22.73
CA LYS A 192 2.10 9.97 -22.80
C LYS A 192 3.37 9.81 -23.64
N LYS A 193 3.49 10.58 -24.73
CA LYS A 193 4.66 10.53 -25.61
C LYS A 193 5.91 11.03 -24.90
N GLU A 194 5.85 12.20 -24.27
CA GLU A 194 6.98 12.75 -23.48
C GLU A 194 7.38 11.81 -22.33
N GLN A 195 6.41 11.12 -21.74
CA GLN A 195 6.69 10.12 -20.70
C GLN A 195 7.49 8.93 -21.24
N ILE A 196 7.16 8.45 -22.44
CA ILE A 196 7.88 7.36 -23.10
C ILE A 196 9.29 7.84 -23.47
N GLU A 197 9.43 9.01 -24.09
CA GLU A 197 10.73 9.61 -24.44
C GLU A 197 11.66 9.73 -23.22
N ASN A 198 11.15 10.22 -22.09
CA ASN A 198 11.93 10.27 -20.84
C ASN A 198 12.37 8.88 -20.36
N LEU A 199 11.50 7.87 -20.46
CA LEU A 199 11.86 6.50 -20.06
C LEU A 199 12.87 5.85 -21.03
N GLU A 200 12.77 6.14 -22.34
CA GLU A 200 13.75 5.72 -23.36
C GLU A 200 15.14 6.29 -23.01
N GLU A 201 15.23 7.60 -22.76
CA GLU A 201 16.46 8.27 -22.34
C GLU A 201 17.04 7.68 -21.04
N ARG A 202 16.19 7.40 -20.05
CA ARG A 202 16.63 6.77 -18.77
C ARG A 202 17.16 5.36 -18.96
N VAL A 203 16.61 4.58 -19.89
CA VAL A 203 17.14 3.26 -20.27
C VAL A 203 18.47 3.40 -20.98
N GLU A 204 18.68 4.41 -21.82
CA GLU A 204 19.94 4.68 -22.48
C GLU A 204 21.03 5.12 -21.50
N ASN A 205 20.70 6.04 -20.58
CA ASN A 205 21.64 6.56 -19.58
C ASN A 205 21.97 5.55 -18.47
N ASN A 206 21.05 4.62 -18.17
CA ASN A 206 21.25 3.58 -17.17
C ASN A 206 20.77 2.22 -17.69
N PRO A 207 21.56 1.57 -18.56
CA PRO A 207 21.16 0.36 -19.26
C PRO A 207 21.05 -0.90 -18.37
N GLU A 208 21.52 -0.85 -17.12
CA GLU A 208 21.41 -1.97 -16.17
C GLU A 208 20.18 -1.86 -15.26
N SER A 209 19.44 -0.75 -15.34
CA SER A 209 18.28 -0.51 -14.48
C SER A 209 17.05 -1.30 -14.90
N GLU A 210 16.83 -2.47 -14.32
CA GLU A 210 15.61 -3.29 -14.51
C GLU A 210 14.34 -2.45 -14.36
N LYS A 211 14.30 -1.57 -13.35
CA LYS A 211 13.16 -0.69 -13.07
C LYS A 211 12.79 0.19 -14.27
N ASN A 212 13.77 0.80 -14.93
CA ASN A 212 13.54 1.64 -16.09
C ASN A 212 12.96 0.84 -17.26
N TYR A 213 13.49 -0.35 -17.51
CA TYR A 213 12.96 -1.25 -18.55
C TYR A 213 11.52 -1.67 -18.26
N LEU A 214 11.22 -2.09 -17.04
CA LEU A 214 9.87 -2.51 -16.66
C LEU A 214 8.87 -1.35 -16.79
N ALA A 215 9.25 -0.14 -16.39
CA ALA A 215 8.43 1.06 -16.56
C ALA A 215 8.17 1.36 -18.06
N LEU A 216 9.20 1.27 -18.90
CA LEU A 216 9.11 1.49 -20.34
C LEU A 216 8.23 0.43 -21.02
N ILE A 217 8.40 -0.85 -20.69
CA ILE A 217 7.57 -1.96 -21.16
C ILE A 217 6.09 -1.71 -20.83
N TYR A 218 5.82 -1.30 -19.60
CA TYR A 218 4.47 -0.99 -19.17
C TYR A 218 3.86 0.17 -19.99
N ARG A 219 4.61 1.27 -20.20
CA ARG A 219 4.11 2.42 -20.95
C ARG A 219 3.91 2.13 -22.43
N TYR A 220 4.80 1.37 -23.06
CA TYR A 220 4.58 0.91 -24.43
C TYR A 220 3.33 0.04 -24.54
N SER A 221 3.10 -0.85 -23.55
CA SER A 221 1.90 -1.71 -23.53
C SER A 221 0.62 -0.89 -23.38
N GLU A 222 0.60 0.11 -22.50
CA GLU A 222 -0.55 1.02 -22.35
C GLU A 222 -0.81 1.88 -23.59
N SER A 223 0.24 2.22 -24.34
CA SER A 223 0.14 3.00 -25.56
C SER A 223 -0.14 2.16 -26.81
N ASN A 224 -0.41 0.85 -26.63
CA ASN A 224 -0.62 -0.14 -27.69
C ASN A 224 0.59 -0.33 -28.63
N GLU A 225 1.79 0.05 -28.17
CA GLU A 225 3.05 -0.16 -28.89
C GLU A 225 3.64 -1.55 -28.56
N LYS A 226 2.83 -2.59 -28.76
CA LYS A 226 3.14 -3.98 -28.34
C LYS A 226 4.51 -4.47 -28.83
N LYS A 227 4.86 -4.16 -30.09
CA LYS A 227 6.15 -4.59 -30.66
C LYS A 227 7.33 -3.99 -29.92
N LYS A 228 7.30 -2.68 -29.60
CA LYS A 228 8.36 -2.02 -28.83
C LYS A 228 8.41 -2.58 -27.39
N ALA A 229 7.27 -2.79 -26.76
CA ALA A 229 7.20 -3.40 -25.43
C ALA A 229 7.88 -4.77 -25.40
N PHE A 230 7.60 -5.63 -26.39
CA PHE A 230 8.20 -6.95 -26.51
C PHE A 230 9.71 -6.91 -26.76
N GLU A 231 10.18 -6.04 -27.68
CA GLU A 231 11.62 -5.89 -27.92
C GLU A 231 12.35 -5.36 -26.68
N THR A 232 11.72 -4.43 -25.95
CA THR A 232 12.27 -3.92 -24.69
C THR A 232 12.35 -4.99 -23.61
N ALA A 233 11.31 -5.84 -23.50
CA ALA A 233 11.31 -6.98 -22.57
C ALA A 233 12.42 -8.00 -22.91
N LYS A 234 12.64 -8.29 -24.20
CA LYS A 234 13.74 -9.16 -24.64
C LYS A 234 15.12 -8.55 -24.36
N LYS A 235 15.25 -7.22 -24.50
CA LYS A 235 16.51 -6.52 -24.13
C LYS A 235 16.77 -6.66 -22.63
N LEU A 236 15.75 -6.43 -21.79
CA LEU A 236 15.89 -6.60 -20.34
C LEU A 236 16.33 -8.02 -20.00
N LEU A 237 15.72 -9.05 -20.57
CA LEU A 237 16.08 -10.43 -20.29
C LEU A 237 17.53 -10.80 -20.72
N LYS A 238 18.09 -10.11 -21.74
CA LYS A 238 19.50 -10.26 -22.12
C LYS A 238 20.45 -9.63 -21.11
N ILE A 239 20.08 -8.51 -20.52
CA ILE A 239 20.88 -7.76 -19.56
C ILE A 239 20.78 -8.40 -18.17
N ASN A 240 19.57 -8.74 -17.77
CA ASN A 240 19.27 -9.41 -16.50
C ASN A 240 18.47 -10.71 -16.76
N PRO A 241 19.14 -11.84 -17.02
CA PRO A 241 18.49 -13.13 -17.23
C PRO A 241 17.66 -13.63 -16.03
N GLU A 242 17.97 -13.14 -14.82
CA GLU A 242 17.27 -13.51 -13.58
C GLU A 242 16.04 -12.65 -13.30
N SER A 243 15.71 -11.70 -14.18
CA SER A 243 14.52 -10.83 -14.02
C SER A 243 13.24 -11.64 -14.07
N GLN A 244 12.61 -11.84 -12.93
CA GLN A 244 11.34 -12.56 -12.84
C GLN A 244 10.14 -11.69 -13.27
N LEU A 245 10.23 -10.37 -13.01
CA LEU A 245 9.15 -9.43 -13.30
C LEU A 245 8.90 -9.24 -14.79
N VAL A 246 9.93 -9.35 -15.64
CA VAL A 246 9.79 -9.23 -17.10
C VAL A 246 8.89 -10.30 -17.69
N HIS A 247 8.83 -11.48 -17.06
CA HIS A 247 8.01 -12.60 -17.50
C HIS A 247 6.50 -12.32 -17.39
N LEU A 248 6.08 -11.35 -16.56
CA LEU A 248 4.69 -10.85 -16.53
C LEU A 248 4.26 -10.17 -17.84
N ALA A 249 5.20 -9.64 -18.60
CA ALA A 249 4.94 -9.11 -19.94
C ALA A 249 5.19 -10.15 -21.02
N LEU A 250 6.29 -10.89 -20.93
CA LEU A 250 6.74 -11.83 -21.97
C LEU A 250 5.73 -12.93 -22.26
N TYR A 251 5.06 -13.53 -21.23
CA TYR A 251 4.10 -14.60 -21.49
C TYR A 251 2.96 -14.14 -22.41
N LYS A 252 2.46 -12.91 -22.25
CA LYS A 252 1.38 -12.35 -23.08
C LYS A 252 1.83 -12.16 -24.52
N PHE A 253 3.03 -11.60 -24.70
CA PHE A 253 3.59 -11.41 -26.03
C PHE A 253 3.82 -12.75 -26.74
N TYR A 254 4.31 -13.77 -26.02
CA TYR A 254 4.49 -15.09 -26.58
C TYR A 254 3.15 -15.78 -26.94
N LEU A 255 2.08 -15.54 -26.16
CA LEU A 255 0.74 -16.00 -26.54
C LEU A 255 0.22 -15.30 -27.80
N ASP A 256 0.41 -13.97 -27.87
CA ASP A 256 0.00 -13.18 -29.06
C ASP A 256 0.76 -13.63 -30.34
N GLU A 257 2.01 -14.07 -30.21
CA GLU A 257 2.85 -14.58 -31.32
C GLU A 257 2.69 -16.09 -31.58
N ASN A 258 1.76 -16.77 -30.91
CA ASN A 258 1.56 -18.22 -30.97
C ASN A 258 2.79 -19.07 -30.54
N GLU A 259 3.70 -18.49 -29.74
CA GLU A 259 4.86 -19.17 -29.18
C GLU A 259 4.51 -19.82 -27.82
N ALA A 260 3.53 -20.74 -27.82
CA ALA A 260 2.96 -21.32 -26.62
C ALA A 260 3.97 -21.89 -25.62
N LYS A 261 5.02 -22.59 -26.11
CA LYS A 261 6.05 -23.15 -25.21
C LYS A 261 6.81 -22.08 -24.42
N LYS A 262 7.20 -20.97 -25.08
CA LYS A 262 7.89 -19.86 -24.40
C LYS A 262 6.93 -19.11 -23.44
N ALA A 263 5.65 -19.02 -23.81
CA ALA A 263 4.65 -18.47 -22.91
C ALA A 263 4.54 -19.29 -21.61
N ILE A 264 4.45 -20.63 -21.74
CA ILE A 264 4.39 -21.56 -20.61
C ILE A 264 5.64 -21.46 -19.74
N GLU A 265 6.84 -21.40 -20.33
CA GLU A 265 8.08 -21.21 -19.59
C GLU A 265 8.07 -19.89 -18.79
N SER A 266 7.65 -18.79 -19.42
CA SER A 266 7.50 -17.50 -18.75
C SER A 266 6.47 -17.53 -17.64
N MET A 267 5.33 -18.21 -17.82
CA MET A 267 4.31 -18.40 -16.79
C MET A 267 4.85 -19.21 -15.60
N LYS A 268 5.61 -20.28 -15.86
CA LYS A 268 6.28 -21.07 -14.80
C LYS A 268 7.20 -20.19 -13.95
N VAL A 269 7.99 -19.30 -14.56
CA VAL A 269 8.83 -18.33 -13.82
C VAL A 269 7.98 -17.42 -12.92
N VAL A 270 6.89 -16.85 -13.47
CA VAL A 270 5.99 -15.98 -12.71
C VAL A 270 5.39 -16.71 -11.50
N LEU A 271 4.86 -17.90 -11.71
CA LEU A 271 4.13 -18.65 -10.69
C LEU A 271 5.04 -19.15 -9.56
N ASN A 272 6.30 -19.50 -9.89
CA ASN A 272 7.31 -19.88 -8.89
C ASN A 272 7.98 -18.69 -8.17
N SER A 273 7.81 -17.46 -8.67
CA SER A 273 8.45 -16.27 -8.11
C SER A 273 7.94 -15.95 -6.72
N ARG A 274 8.86 -15.63 -5.79
CA ARG A 274 8.51 -15.05 -4.48
C ARG A 274 8.36 -13.52 -4.51
N GLN A 275 8.81 -12.87 -5.56
CA GLN A 275 8.75 -11.41 -5.71
C GLN A 275 7.43 -10.93 -6.32
N ILE A 276 6.73 -11.81 -7.03
CA ILE A 276 5.49 -11.47 -7.74
C ILE A 276 4.30 -11.67 -6.81
N LYS A 277 3.46 -10.63 -6.77
CA LYS A 277 2.27 -10.61 -5.91
C LYS A 277 1.27 -11.70 -6.30
N PRO A 278 0.56 -12.28 -5.33
CA PRO A 278 -0.46 -13.31 -5.55
C PRO A 278 -1.50 -12.93 -6.61
N GLU A 279 -1.99 -11.68 -6.62
CA GLU A 279 -2.98 -11.23 -7.59
C GLU A 279 -2.47 -11.29 -9.04
N SER A 280 -1.18 -11.01 -9.24
CA SER A 280 -0.55 -11.10 -10.55
C SER A 280 -0.40 -12.57 -11.00
N LYS A 281 -0.06 -13.46 -10.08
CA LYS A 281 0.02 -14.90 -10.34
C LYS A 281 -1.35 -15.47 -10.71
N ALA A 282 -2.39 -15.12 -9.94
CA ALA A 282 -3.77 -15.51 -10.24
C ALA A 282 -4.20 -15.06 -11.64
N LYS A 283 -3.83 -13.84 -12.04
CA LYS A 283 -4.11 -13.33 -13.38
C LYS A 283 -3.39 -14.13 -14.47
N VAL A 284 -2.12 -14.48 -14.27
CA VAL A 284 -1.35 -15.32 -15.21
C VAL A 284 -2.00 -16.69 -15.36
N LEU A 285 -2.42 -17.31 -14.26
CA LEU A 285 -3.09 -18.60 -14.30
C LEU A 285 -4.47 -18.51 -15.00
N SER A 286 -5.24 -17.46 -14.71
CA SER A 286 -6.54 -17.23 -15.39
C SER A 286 -6.35 -17.08 -16.90
N ASP A 287 -5.33 -16.34 -17.35
CA ASP A 287 -5.01 -16.20 -18.77
C ASP A 287 -4.58 -17.55 -19.37
N PHE A 288 -3.82 -18.36 -18.61
CA PHE A 288 -3.41 -19.69 -19.07
C PHE A 288 -4.59 -20.70 -19.13
N VAL A 289 -5.47 -20.67 -18.15
CA VAL A 289 -6.72 -21.46 -18.16
C VAL A 289 -7.53 -21.16 -19.42
N LYS A 290 -7.70 -19.87 -19.77
CA LYS A 290 -8.42 -19.48 -20.99
C LYS A 290 -7.72 -19.97 -22.25
N PHE A 291 -6.40 -19.86 -22.30
CA PHE A 291 -5.60 -20.35 -23.42
C PHE A 291 -5.75 -21.87 -23.59
N VAL A 292 -5.69 -22.64 -22.50
CA VAL A 292 -5.83 -24.11 -22.54
C VAL A 292 -7.26 -24.52 -22.88
N ALA A 293 -8.27 -23.75 -22.49
CA ALA A 293 -9.67 -24.03 -22.89
C ALA A 293 -9.84 -24.05 -24.42
N GLU A 294 -9.07 -23.22 -25.14
CA GLU A 294 -9.06 -23.17 -26.60
C GLU A 294 -8.00 -24.12 -27.23
N ASN A 295 -6.97 -24.52 -26.44
CA ASN A 295 -5.82 -25.29 -26.88
C ASN A 295 -5.57 -26.49 -25.96
N GLN A 296 -6.47 -27.49 -26.02
CA GLN A 296 -6.51 -28.64 -25.11
C GLN A 296 -5.21 -29.48 -25.07
N GLN A 297 -4.37 -29.41 -26.10
CA GLN A 297 -3.06 -30.09 -26.13
C GLN A 297 -2.11 -29.66 -25.02
N TYR A 298 -2.35 -28.49 -24.38
CA TYR A 298 -1.53 -27.93 -23.26
C TYR A 298 -2.16 -28.19 -21.88
N GLU A 299 -3.18 -29.07 -21.79
CA GLU A 299 -3.82 -29.37 -20.51
C GLU A 299 -2.86 -29.99 -19.49
N GLN A 300 -1.93 -30.81 -19.96
CA GLN A 300 -0.92 -31.43 -19.09
C GLN A 300 0.03 -30.38 -18.49
N ASP A 301 0.38 -29.34 -19.26
CA ASP A 301 1.15 -28.21 -18.76
C ASP A 301 0.38 -27.41 -17.69
N LEU A 302 -0.96 -27.28 -17.84
CA LEU A 302 -1.79 -26.63 -16.85
C LEU A 302 -1.82 -27.42 -15.54
N VAL A 303 -1.92 -28.76 -15.60
CA VAL A 303 -1.87 -29.63 -14.41
C VAL A 303 -0.51 -29.51 -13.71
N GLU A 304 0.59 -29.51 -14.48
CA GLU A 304 1.94 -29.33 -13.93
C GLU A 304 2.07 -27.96 -13.23
N ILE A 305 1.66 -26.89 -13.88
CA ILE A 305 1.68 -25.52 -13.31
C ILE A 305 0.78 -25.42 -12.08
N ALA A 306 -0.37 -26.06 -12.10
CA ALA A 306 -1.28 -26.12 -10.97
C ALA A 306 -0.62 -26.78 -9.75
N SER A 307 0.12 -27.88 -9.96
CA SER A 307 0.84 -28.53 -8.86
C SER A 307 1.94 -27.64 -8.24
N LEU A 308 2.66 -26.90 -9.08
CA LEU A 308 3.66 -25.94 -8.60
C LEU A 308 3.05 -24.81 -7.76
N VAL A 309 1.83 -24.40 -8.10
CA VAL A 309 1.10 -23.38 -7.35
C VAL A 309 0.61 -23.92 -6.02
N THR A 310 0.11 -25.15 -5.97
CA THR A 310 -0.34 -25.79 -4.70
C THR A 310 0.80 -25.98 -3.71
N ASP A 311 1.99 -26.32 -4.18
CA ASP A 311 3.18 -26.50 -3.32
C ASP A 311 3.75 -25.17 -2.79
N THR A 312 3.53 -24.08 -3.51
CA THR A 312 4.03 -22.73 -3.18
C THR A 312 2.92 -21.75 -2.78
N ALA A 313 1.64 -22.16 -2.88
CA ALA A 313 0.51 -21.27 -2.75
C ALA A 313 0.32 -20.80 -1.30
N THR A 314 0.60 -19.56 -1.12
CA THR A 314 0.11 -18.75 -0.02
C THR A 314 -1.20 -18.03 -0.37
N ASP A 315 -1.81 -18.33 -1.54
CA ASP A 315 -2.90 -17.56 -2.11
C ASP A 315 -4.06 -18.45 -2.64
N GLY A 316 -5.20 -18.32 -1.98
CA GLY A 316 -6.42 -19.03 -2.34
C GLY A 316 -6.98 -18.66 -3.72
N LYS A 317 -6.72 -17.45 -4.24
CA LYS A 317 -7.28 -16.96 -5.52
C LYS A 317 -6.83 -17.80 -6.70
N THR A 318 -5.58 -18.21 -6.73
CA THR A 318 -5.02 -19.05 -7.79
C THR A 318 -5.70 -20.41 -7.84
N LEU A 319 -6.00 -20.99 -6.69
CA LEU A 319 -6.73 -22.26 -6.56
C LEU A 319 -8.20 -22.12 -7.00
N VAL A 320 -8.79 -20.96 -6.75
CA VAL A 320 -10.16 -20.64 -7.22
C VAL A 320 -10.25 -20.65 -8.74
N GLU A 321 -9.28 -20.04 -9.43
CA GLU A 321 -9.24 -20.04 -10.91
C GLU A 321 -9.13 -21.48 -11.48
N LEU A 322 -8.34 -22.33 -10.85
CA LEU A 322 -8.26 -23.76 -11.22
C LEU A 322 -9.56 -24.49 -10.97
N ALA A 323 -10.19 -24.27 -9.82
CA ALA A 323 -11.47 -24.88 -9.50
C ALA A 323 -12.54 -24.46 -10.52
N GLN A 324 -12.59 -23.19 -10.91
CA GLN A 324 -13.51 -22.69 -11.95
C GLN A 324 -13.26 -23.34 -13.33
N TYR A 325 -11.98 -23.50 -13.71
CA TYR A 325 -11.63 -24.19 -14.95
C TYR A 325 -12.18 -25.61 -14.98
N TYR A 326 -11.92 -26.41 -13.93
CA TYR A 326 -12.44 -27.80 -13.87
C TYR A 326 -13.96 -27.83 -13.78
N LEU A 327 -14.59 -26.82 -13.15
CA LEU A 327 -16.05 -26.70 -13.13
C LEU A 327 -16.63 -26.49 -14.53
N ILE A 328 -16.03 -25.62 -15.34
CA ILE A 328 -16.42 -25.37 -16.75
C ILE A 328 -16.25 -26.64 -17.58
N LYS A 329 -15.22 -27.43 -17.32
CA LYS A 329 -15.00 -28.75 -17.98
C LYS A 329 -15.97 -29.85 -17.52
N GLY A 330 -16.76 -29.60 -16.48
CA GLY A 330 -17.64 -30.61 -15.90
C GLY A 330 -16.92 -31.58 -14.95
N GLU A 331 -15.61 -31.37 -14.66
CA GLU A 331 -14.81 -32.20 -13.76
C GLU A 331 -15.00 -31.78 -12.31
N LYS A 332 -16.21 -31.99 -11.79
CA LYS A 332 -16.67 -31.46 -10.50
C LYS A 332 -15.81 -31.92 -9.30
N ASP A 333 -15.30 -33.17 -9.33
CA ASP A 333 -14.44 -33.69 -8.25
C ASP A 333 -13.12 -32.89 -8.14
N LYS A 334 -12.50 -32.60 -9.30
CA LYS A 334 -11.29 -31.77 -9.31
C LYS A 334 -11.59 -30.33 -8.87
N ALA A 335 -12.71 -29.76 -9.32
CA ALA A 335 -13.15 -28.44 -8.90
C ALA A 335 -13.35 -28.37 -7.39
N LEU A 336 -14.02 -29.37 -6.81
CA LEU A 336 -14.22 -29.47 -5.36
C LEU A 336 -12.89 -29.53 -4.60
N LYS A 337 -11.94 -30.34 -5.06
CA LYS A 337 -10.61 -30.45 -4.47
C LYS A 337 -9.93 -29.06 -4.37
N TYR A 338 -9.85 -28.33 -5.48
CA TYR A 338 -9.18 -27.02 -5.50
C TYR A 338 -9.93 -25.93 -4.72
N TYR A 339 -11.26 -25.96 -4.68
CA TYR A 339 -12.03 -25.06 -3.81
C TYR A 339 -11.79 -25.37 -2.33
N MET A 340 -11.67 -26.64 -1.93
CA MET A 340 -11.35 -27.00 -0.53
C MET A 340 -9.93 -26.59 -0.14
N GLU A 341 -8.96 -26.73 -1.03
CA GLU A 341 -7.61 -26.24 -0.83
C GLU A 341 -7.59 -24.70 -0.70
N ALA A 342 -8.32 -23.97 -1.57
CA ALA A 342 -8.49 -22.53 -1.46
C ALA A 342 -9.11 -22.10 -0.13
N GLN A 343 -10.14 -22.83 0.34
CA GLN A 343 -10.79 -22.54 1.61
C GLN A 343 -9.86 -22.70 2.82
N SER A 344 -8.91 -23.64 2.75
CA SER A 344 -7.92 -23.81 3.82
C SER A 344 -7.01 -22.59 4.01
N LEU A 345 -6.81 -21.82 2.93
CA LEU A 345 -6.03 -20.57 2.92
C LEU A 345 -6.90 -19.33 3.21
N GLU A 346 -8.18 -19.38 2.90
CA GLU A 346 -9.14 -18.27 3.06
C GLU A 346 -10.34 -18.70 3.92
N THR A 347 -10.11 -19.02 5.17
CA THR A 347 -11.08 -19.62 6.10
C THR A 347 -12.37 -18.80 6.34
N GLY A 348 -12.37 -17.49 6.03
CA GLY A 348 -13.53 -16.61 6.19
C GLY A 348 -14.29 -16.32 4.90
N ASN A 349 -13.95 -16.93 3.78
CA ASN A 349 -14.57 -16.65 2.48
C ASN A 349 -15.87 -17.42 2.31
N PHE A 350 -17.02 -16.77 2.58
CA PHE A 350 -18.35 -17.36 2.41
C PHE A 350 -18.63 -17.82 0.97
N GLY A 351 -18.10 -17.11 -0.04
CA GLY A 351 -18.28 -17.46 -1.44
C GLY A 351 -17.68 -18.84 -1.77
N LEU A 352 -16.49 -19.13 -1.24
CA LEU A 352 -15.85 -20.44 -1.38
C LEU A 352 -16.63 -21.54 -0.67
N LEU A 353 -17.03 -21.29 0.57
CA LEU A 353 -17.85 -22.24 1.33
C LEU A 353 -19.13 -22.61 0.59
N ARG A 354 -19.84 -21.62 0.07
CA ARG A 354 -21.05 -21.83 -0.74
C ARG A 354 -20.77 -22.71 -1.98
N ASN A 355 -19.70 -22.42 -2.71
CA ASN A 355 -19.35 -23.19 -3.91
C ASN A 355 -19.01 -24.64 -3.58
N ILE A 356 -18.30 -24.89 -2.48
CA ILE A 356 -18.00 -26.23 -1.98
C ILE A 356 -19.28 -26.99 -1.63
N LEU A 357 -20.19 -26.35 -0.90
CA LEU A 357 -21.45 -26.96 -0.50
C LEU A 357 -22.34 -27.31 -1.72
N LEU A 358 -22.41 -26.43 -2.70
CA LEU A 358 -23.13 -26.70 -3.94
C LEU A 358 -22.51 -27.87 -4.71
N LEU A 359 -21.18 -27.96 -4.76
CA LEU A 359 -20.49 -29.09 -5.40
C LEU A 359 -20.70 -30.41 -4.64
N HIS A 360 -20.75 -30.41 -3.33
CA HIS A 360 -21.12 -31.62 -2.58
C HIS A 360 -22.54 -32.11 -2.95
N VAL A 361 -23.50 -31.17 -3.12
CA VAL A 361 -24.85 -31.53 -3.59
C VAL A 361 -24.80 -32.06 -5.02
N ASP A 362 -24.09 -31.39 -5.90
CA ASP A 362 -23.95 -31.76 -7.32
C ASP A 362 -23.27 -33.14 -7.54
N LEU A 363 -22.36 -33.49 -6.62
CA LEU A 363 -21.66 -34.80 -6.61
C LEU A 363 -22.41 -35.87 -5.79
N GLU A 364 -23.65 -35.58 -5.40
CA GLU A 364 -24.47 -36.46 -4.57
C GLU A 364 -23.85 -36.85 -3.21
N GLN A 365 -22.92 -36.07 -2.72
CA GLN A 365 -22.25 -36.21 -1.41
C GLN A 365 -23.11 -35.59 -0.30
N TYR A 366 -24.38 -36.05 -0.19
CA TYR A 366 -25.38 -35.40 0.63
C TYR A 366 -25.06 -35.36 2.14
N ALA A 367 -24.40 -36.40 2.66
CA ALA A 367 -23.98 -36.43 4.07
C ALA A 367 -22.95 -35.34 4.38
N GLU A 368 -22.00 -35.10 3.47
CA GLU A 368 -21.04 -34.02 3.62
C GLU A 368 -21.69 -32.63 3.43
N ALA A 369 -22.62 -32.51 2.47
CA ALA A 369 -23.37 -31.29 2.26
C ALA A 369 -24.19 -30.89 3.50
N GLU A 370 -24.88 -31.86 4.12
CA GLU A 370 -25.65 -31.68 5.34
C GLU A 370 -24.73 -31.24 6.50
N ARG A 371 -23.73 -32.06 6.83
CA ARG A 371 -22.81 -31.79 7.94
C ARG A 371 -22.15 -30.41 7.84
N LYS A 372 -21.60 -30.08 6.66
CA LYS A 372 -20.91 -28.79 6.45
C LYS A 372 -21.87 -27.61 6.40
N SER A 373 -23.11 -27.77 5.92
CA SER A 373 -24.10 -26.69 5.96
C SER A 373 -24.57 -26.40 7.38
N ASP A 374 -24.73 -27.42 8.25
CA ASP A 374 -25.01 -27.25 9.67
C ASP A 374 -23.89 -26.46 10.37
N GLU A 375 -22.63 -26.87 10.19
CA GLU A 375 -21.46 -26.14 10.70
C GLU A 375 -21.40 -24.68 10.20
N ALA A 376 -21.81 -24.46 8.96
CA ALA A 376 -21.86 -23.15 8.35
C ALA A 376 -22.98 -22.26 8.92
N LEU A 377 -24.13 -22.83 9.24
CA LEU A 377 -25.26 -22.12 9.85
C LEU A 377 -24.95 -21.59 11.25
N GLU A 378 -24.06 -22.25 12.01
CA GLU A 378 -23.59 -21.71 13.29
C GLU A 378 -22.86 -20.36 13.13
N LYS A 379 -22.15 -20.17 12.00
CA LYS A 379 -21.37 -18.95 11.70
C LYS A 379 -22.15 -17.92 10.90
N TYR A 380 -23.05 -18.38 10.06
CA TYR A 380 -23.79 -17.55 9.09
C TYR A 380 -25.31 -17.83 9.14
N PRO A 381 -25.97 -17.66 10.30
CA PRO A 381 -27.36 -18.06 10.49
C PRO A 381 -28.37 -17.28 9.62
N SER A 382 -28.02 -16.15 9.06
CA SER A 382 -28.89 -15.33 8.21
C SER A 382 -28.71 -15.58 6.70
N GLN A 383 -28.03 -16.66 6.31
CA GLN A 383 -27.79 -16.98 4.91
C GLN A 383 -28.77 -18.04 4.37
N PRO A 384 -29.85 -17.66 3.65
CA PRO A 384 -30.89 -18.61 3.23
C PRO A 384 -30.37 -19.73 2.35
N VAL A 385 -29.30 -19.49 1.56
CA VAL A 385 -28.72 -20.53 0.70
C VAL A 385 -28.19 -21.74 1.50
N LEU A 386 -27.74 -21.54 2.74
CA LEU A 386 -27.27 -22.65 3.59
C LEU A 386 -28.44 -23.57 4.01
N TYR A 387 -29.56 -22.99 4.40
CA TYR A 387 -30.77 -23.73 4.73
C TYR A 387 -31.31 -24.49 3.53
N LEU A 388 -31.24 -23.87 2.32
CA LEU A 388 -31.66 -24.54 1.09
C LEU A 388 -30.78 -25.75 0.80
N ILE A 389 -29.46 -25.61 0.89
CA ILE A 389 -28.51 -26.71 0.66
C ILE A 389 -28.72 -27.82 1.70
N ASN A 390 -28.86 -27.46 2.97
CA ASN A 390 -29.14 -28.37 4.05
C ASN A 390 -30.45 -29.14 3.84
N GLY A 391 -31.53 -28.43 3.51
CA GLY A 391 -32.81 -29.03 3.24
C GLY A 391 -32.82 -29.97 2.00
N VAL A 392 -32.04 -29.59 0.96
CA VAL A 392 -31.84 -30.49 -0.21
C VAL A 392 -31.11 -31.75 0.24
N ALA A 393 -30.03 -31.64 0.99
CA ALA A 393 -29.25 -32.78 1.47
C ALA A 393 -30.08 -33.70 2.38
N LEU A 394 -30.82 -33.15 3.33
CA LEU A 394 -31.71 -33.87 4.23
C LEU A 394 -32.83 -34.61 3.46
N ASN A 395 -33.45 -33.98 2.46
CA ASN A 395 -34.43 -34.64 1.61
C ASN A 395 -33.84 -35.85 0.87
N ARG A 396 -32.62 -35.71 0.38
CA ARG A 396 -31.94 -36.81 -0.34
C ARG A 396 -31.48 -37.93 0.60
N LEU A 397 -31.20 -37.61 1.85
CA LEU A 397 -30.89 -38.60 2.90
C LEU A 397 -32.13 -39.25 3.51
N GLY A 398 -33.35 -38.91 3.06
CA GLY A 398 -34.59 -39.46 3.56
C GLY A 398 -35.06 -38.86 4.92
N ARG A 399 -34.40 -37.83 5.39
CA ARG A 399 -34.70 -37.12 6.67
C ARG A 399 -35.68 -35.97 6.41
N ALA A 400 -36.87 -36.31 5.94
CA ALA A 400 -37.83 -35.32 5.45
C ALA A 400 -38.39 -34.39 6.51
N SER A 401 -38.50 -34.83 7.79
CA SER A 401 -38.90 -33.95 8.90
C SER A 401 -37.85 -32.86 9.13
N ASP A 402 -36.61 -33.26 9.24
CA ASP A 402 -35.49 -32.32 9.48
C ASP A 402 -35.33 -31.35 8.30
N ALA A 403 -35.60 -31.82 7.07
CA ALA A 403 -35.61 -30.99 5.88
C ALA A 403 -36.68 -29.88 5.95
N VAL A 404 -37.90 -30.21 6.45
CA VAL A 404 -38.96 -29.21 6.66
C VAL A 404 -38.51 -28.15 7.65
N ASP A 405 -37.95 -28.58 8.80
CA ASP A 405 -37.53 -27.66 9.87
C ASP A 405 -36.43 -26.67 9.34
N SER A 406 -35.45 -27.21 8.63
CA SER A 406 -34.39 -26.39 8.04
C SER A 406 -34.92 -25.43 6.97
N LEU A 407 -35.76 -25.89 6.07
CA LEU A 407 -36.29 -25.07 4.97
C LEU A 407 -37.24 -23.98 5.51
N ASP A 408 -38.13 -24.29 6.46
CA ASP A 408 -39.03 -23.32 7.06
C ASP A 408 -38.23 -22.21 7.77
N ALA A 409 -37.18 -22.56 8.54
CA ALA A 409 -36.31 -21.59 9.16
C ALA A 409 -35.57 -20.70 8.14
N GLY A 410 -35.21 -21.23 6.99
CA GLY A 410 -34.48 -20.48 5.95
C GLY A 410 -35.36 -19.49 5.17
N LEU A 411 -36.67 -19.75 5.06
CA LEU A 411 -37.63 -18.87 4.37
C LEU A 411 -37.66 -17.45 4.95
N ASP A 412 -37.52 -17.32 6.26
CA ASP A 412 -37.56 -16.03 6.97
C ASP A 412 -36.39 -15.09 6.62
N TYR A 413 -35.33 -15.63 6.05
CA TYR A 413 -34.15 -14.87 5.63
C TYR A 413 -34.10 -14.49 4.15
N ILE A 414 -35.14 -14.88 3.36
CA ILE A 414 -35.19 -14.54 1.93
C ILE A 414 -35.67 -13.10 1.76
N ILE A 415 -34.86 -12.27 1.11
CA ILE A 415 -35.21 -10.89 0.78
C ILE A 415 -35.18 -10.73 -0.74
N ASP A 416 -36.30 -10.38 -1.35
CA ASP A 416 -36.46 -10.04 -2.77
C ASP A 416 -35.80 -11.05 -3.77
N ASN A 417 -35.85 -12.36 -3.45
CA ASN A 417 -35.29 -13.41 -4.30
C ASN A 417 -36.35 -14.50 -4.60
N THR A 418 -37.25 -14.19 -5.53
CA THR A 418 -38.38 -15.07 -5.94
C THR A 418 -37.90 -16.42 -6.46
N LYS A 419 -36.74 -16.46 -7.13
CA LYS A 419 -36.15 -17.70 -7.62
C LYS A 419 -35.77 -18.64 -6.47
N MET A 420 -35.06 -18.11 -5.49
CA MET A 420 -34.63 -18.86 -4.30
C MET A 420 -35.86 -19.33 -3.51
N GLU A 421 -36.85 -18.46 -3.31
CA GLU A 421 -38.11 -18.80 -2.65
C GLU A 421 -38.82 -19.96 -3.36
N GLY A 422 -38.90 -19.92 -4.69
CA GLY A 422 -39.43 -21.00 -5.49
C GLY A 422 -38.68 -22.32 -5.29
N ASP A 423 -37.34 -22.28 -5.16
CA ASP A 423 -36.54 -23.47 -4.91
C ASP A 423 -36.80 -24.04 -3.49
N PHE A 424 -36.99 -23.17 -2.47
CA PHE A 424 -37.43 -23.59 -1.14
C PHE A 424 -38.79 -24.31 -1.20
N TYR A 425 -39.77 -23.72 -1.85
CA TYR A 425 -41.10 -24.34 -1.99
C TYR A 425 -41.05 -25.68 -2.71
N LYS A 426 -40.20 -25.85 -3.73
CA LYS A 426 -39.98 -27.13 -4.39
C LYS A 426 -39.44 -28.19 -3.42
N GLN A 427 -38.48 -27.81 -2.57
CA GLN A 427 -37.91 -28.74 -1.60
C GLN A 427 -38.88 -29.07 -0.48
N LEU A 428 -39.67 -28.10 0.01
CA LEU A 428 -40.75 -28.35 0.99
C LEU A 428 -41.81 -29.26 0.42
N SER A 429 -42.22 -29.07 -0.82
CA SER A 429 -43.17 -29.97 -1.49
C SER A 429 -42.65 -31.43 -1.55
N LYS A 430 -41.36 -31.62 -1.84
CA LYS A 430 -40.73 -32.96 -1.80
C LYS A 430 -40.72 -33.56 -0.38
N ALA A 431 -40.33 -32.80 0.61
CA ALA A 431 -40.28 -33.23 2.00
C ALA A 431 -41.68 -33.69 2.46
N TYR A 432 -42.73 -32.87 2.25
CA TYR A 432 -44.09 -33.20 2.61
C TYR A 432 -44.66 -34.38 1.83
N THR A 433 -44.22 -34.60 0.59
CA THR A 433 -44.56 -35.79 -0.17
C THR A 433 -44.00 -37.06 0.50
N THR A 434 -42.72 -37.01 0.92
CA THR A 434 -42.06 -38.12 1.66
C THR A 434 -42.73 -38.38 2.98
N LEU A 435 -43.22 -37.35 3.67
CA LEU A 435 -43.96 -37.46 4.92
C LEU A 435 -45.44 -37.88 4.72
N ASN A 436 -45.85 -38.15 3.53
CA ASN A 436 -47.22 -38.51 3.14
C ASN A 436 -48.26 -37.42 3.47
N ASN A 437 -47.84 -36.15 3.62
CA ASN A 437 -48.69 -34.98 3.77
C ASN A 437 -48.99 -34.36 2.40
N LEU A 438 -49.88 -34.98 1.65
CA LEU A 438 -50.18 -34.59 0.27
C LEU A 438 -50.81 -33.21 0.14
N GLU A 439 -51.54 -32.73 1.16
CA GLU A 439 -52.15 -31.41 1.17
C GLU A 439 -51.07 -30.30 1.21
N LYS A 440 -50.15 -30.38 2.17
CA LYS A 440 -49.05 -29.42 2.26
C LYS A 440 -48.11 -29.54 1.06
N ALA A 441 -47.84 -30.77 0.57
CA ALA A 441 -47.02 -31.00 -0.62
C ALA A 441 -47.60 -30.26 -1.82
N LYS A 442 -48.93 -30.33 -2.04
CA LYS A 442 -49.62 -29.64 -3.12
C LYS A 442 -49.55 -28.12 -2.93
N THR A 443 -49.81 -27.61 -1.72
CA THR A 443 -49.75 -26.19 -1.40
C THR A 443 -48.39 -25.59 -1.78
N PHE A 444 -47.28 -26.20 -1.39
CA PHE A 444 -45.96 -25.72 -1.72
C PHE A 444 -45.60 -25.90 -3.21
N SER A 445 -46.09 -26.96 -3.86
CA SER A 445 -45.95 -27.11 -5.31
C SER A 445 -46.65 -26.01 -6.08
N ASP A 446 -47.86 -25.61 -5.66
CA ASP A 446 -48.64 -24.55 -6.31
C ASP A 446 -47.98 -23.17 -6.06
N LYS A 447 -47.41 -22.91 -4.86
CA LYS A 447 -46.63 -21.71 -4.58
C LYS A 447 -45.40 -21.60 -5.48
N ALA A 448 -44.64 -22.71 -5.63
CA ALA A 448 -43.47 -22.73 -6.50
C ALA A 448 -43.81 -22.42 -7.96
N LYS A 449 -44.91 -23.01 -8.50
CA LYS A 449 -45.37 -22.73 -9.84
C LYS A 449 -45.84 -21.29 -10.04
N ALA A 450 -46.52 -20.71 -9.04
CA ALA A 450 -46.95 -19.32 -9.11
C ALA A 450 -45.80 -18.35 -9.29
N LEU A 451 -44.67 -18.60 -8.59
CA LEU A 451 -43.45 -17.79 -8.74
C LEU A 451 -42.74 -17.99 -10.08
N GLU A 452 -42.79 -19.21 -10.66
CA GLU A 452 -42.26 -19.49 -12.01
C GLU A 452 -43.01 -18.74 -13.11
N LEU A 453 -44.33 -18.53 -12.93
CA LEU A 453 -45.16 -17.83 -13.91
C LEU A 453 -45.08 -16.29 -13.80
N SER A 454 -44.58 -15.80 -12.69
CA SER A 454 -44.45 -14.35 -12.42
C SER A 454 -43.09 -13.77 -12.83
N ASN A 455 -42.12 -14.60 -13.21
CA ASN A 455 -40.80 -14.26 -13.74
C ASN A 455 -40.74 -14.50 -15.25
#